data_0aa33743356e421d0e6574291e15ad93
#
_entry.id   0aa33743356e421d0e6574291e15ad93
#
_cell.length_a   1.000
_cell.length_b   1.000
_cell.length_c   1.000
_cell.angle_alpha   90.00
_cell.angle_beta   90.00
_cell.angle_gamma   90.00
#
_symmetry.space_group_name_H-M   'P 1'
#
loop_
_entity.id
_entity.type
_entity.pdbx_description
1 polymer ?
#
loop_
_entity_poly.entity_id
_entity_poly.type
_entity_poly.pdbx_seq_one_letter_code
_entity_poly.pdbx_strand_id
1 'polypeptide(L)' 'MEQPNNWSKLQKETSEEFVDKLLLHVRTNNYEAFCFAIDRGMWYYGQEKLHYLMHKQLIKKICECGELDKFLKWGEKF' A
#
# COMPACT_ATOMS: atom_id res chain seq x y z
N MET A 1 -2.43 30.28 -4.32
CA MET A 1 -1.93 29.65 -4.74
C MET A 1 -1.30 28.70 -4.10
N GLU A 2 -1.00 28.64 -3.09
CA GLU A 2 -0.39 27.77 -2.48
C GLU A 2 -1.15 26.66 -2.19
N GLN A 3 -2.35 26.71 -2.07
CA GLN A 3 -3.09 25.69 -1.91
C GLN A 3 -2.77 24.68 -2.85
N PRO A 4 -2.48 24.94 -4.03
CA PRO A 4 -2.08 23.94 -4.94
C PRO A 4 -0.91 23.15 -4.44
N ASN A 5 -0.07 23.73 -3.62
CA ASN A 5 1.05 22.99 -3.14
C ASN A 5 0.68 21.84 -2.24
N ASN A 6 -0.19 22.08 -1.27
CA ASN A 6 -0.62 21.00 -0.41
C ASN A 6 -1.37 19.98 -1.19
N TRP A 7 -2.19 20.43 -2.10
CA TRP A 7 -2.97 19.56 -2.94
C TRP A 7 -2.02 18.69 -3.75
N SER A 8 -0.98 19.29 -4.30
CA SER A 8 -0.01 18.58 -5.10
C SER A 8 0.72 17.54 -4.29
N LYS A 9 1.03 17.84 -3.06
CA LYS A 9 1.70 16.85 -2.23
C LYS A 9 0.84 15.63 -2.04
N LEU A 10 -0.44 15.82 -1.80
CA LEU A 10 -1.33 14.68 -1.62
C LEU A 10 -1.44 13.90 -2.92
N GLN A 11 -1.48 14.58 -4.04
CA GLN A 11 -1.60 13.89 -5.29
C GLN A 11 -0.31 13.31 -5.77
N LYS A 12 0.80 13.82 -5.28
CA LYS A 12 2.09 13.36 -5.72
C LYS A 12 2.66 12.26 -4.85
N GLU A 13 1.84 11.72 -3.98
CA GLU A 13 2.30 10.55 -3.25
C GLU A 13 2.70 9.53 -4.30
N THR A 14 3.94 9.10 -4.30
CA THR A 14 4.42 8.19 -5.31
C THR A 14 3.92 6.80 -5.01
N SER A 15 3.92 5.95 -6.02
CA SER A 15 3.52 4.56 -5.81
C SER A 15 4.45 3.90 -4.79
N GLU A 16 5.71 4.33 -4.74
CA GLU A 16 6.63 3.78 -3.77
C GLU A 16 6.21 4.15 -2.35
N GLU A 17 5.78 5.38 -2.13
CA GLU A 17 5.31 5.80 -0.81
C GLU A 17 4.06 5.04 -0.43
N PHE A 18 3.18 4.79 -1.38
CA PHE A 18 1.97 4.03 -1.12
C PHE A 18 2.34 2.61 -0.67
N VAL A 19 3.28 1.98 -1.38
CA VAL A 19 3.72 0.63 -1.05
C VAL A 19 4.39 0.63 0.33
N ASP A 20 5.17 1.67 0.66
CA ASP A 20 5.82 1.75 1.96
C ASP A 20 4.80 1.85 3.08
N LYS A 21 3.69 2.56 2.86
CA LYS A 21 2.64 2.63 3.86
C LYS A 21 1.97 1.28 4.04
N LEU A 22 1.73 0.56 2.96
CA LEU A 22 1.17 -0.77 3.05
C LEU A 22 2.11 -1.69 3.83
N LEU A 23 3.40 -1.58 3.57
CA LEU A 23 4.38 -2.38 4.29
C LEU A 23 4.34 -2.06 5.78
N LEU A 24 4.22 -0.80 6.13
CA LEU A 24 4.13 -0.41 7.53
C LEU A 24 2.92 -1.05 8.20
N HIS A 25 1.79 -1.08 7.51
CA HIS A 25 0.60 -1.71 8.09
C HIS A 25 0.81 -3.21 8.30
N VAL A 26 1.52 -3.87 7.40
CA VAL A 26 1.84 -5.28 7.58
C VAL A 26 2.76 -5.45 8.79
N ARG A 27 3.79 -4.61 8.89
CA ARG A 27 4.75 -4.74 9.99
C ARG A 27 4.12 -4.50 11.34
N THR A 28 3.14 -3.61 11.41
CA THR A 28 2.45 -3.33 12.66
C THR A 28 1.23 -4.22 12.85
N ASN A 29 1.02 -5.15 11.92
CA ASN A 29 -0.10 -6.08 11.99
C ASN A 29 -1.43 -5.35 12.04
N ASN A 30 -1.57 -4.26 11.32
CA ASN A 30 -2.77 -3.46 11.31
C ASN A 30 -3.58 -3.78 10.05
N TYR A 31 -4.32 -4.87 10.12
CA TYR A 31 -5.07 -5.37 8.97
C TYR A 31 -6.13 -4.39 8.51
N GLU A 32 -6.82 -3.74 9.44
CA GLU A 32 -7.87 -2.80 9.07
C GLU A 32 -7.33 -1.62 8.29
N ALA A 33 -6.21 -1.06 8.74
CA ALA A 33 -5.59 0.05 8.04
C ALA A 33 -5.10 -0.41 6.67
N PHE A 34 -4.62 -1.63 6.57
CA PHE A 34 -4.17 -2.17 5.30
C PHE A 34 -5.35 -2.25 4.32
N CYS A 35 -6.48 -2.81 4.76
CA CYS A 35 -7.65 -2.92 3.90
C CYS A 35 -8.17 -1.55 3.47
N PHE A 36 -8.15 -0.60 4.39
CA PHE A 36 -8.60 0.74 4.08
C PHE A 36 -7.69 1.39 3.05
N ALA A 37 -6.39 1.19 3.18
CA ALA A 37 -5.43 1.73 2.22
C ALA A 37 -5.60 1.09 0.84
N ILE A 38 -5.87 -0.22 0.79
CA ILE A 38 -6.11 -0.90 -0.46
C ILE A 38 -7.34 -0.33 -1.15
N ASP A 39 -8.39 -0.10 -0.38
CA ASP A 39 -9.62 0.43 -0.93
C ASP A 39 -9.39 1.82 -1.53
N ARG A 40 -8.62 2.66 -0.84
CA ARG A 40 -8.29 3.97 -1.35
C ARG A 40 -7.39 3.87 -2.58
N GLY A 41 -6.49 2.90 -2.59
CA GLY A 41 -5.62 2.69 -3.73
C GLY A 41 -6.38 2.30 -4.99
N MET A 42 -7.44 1.53 -4.81
CA MET A 42 -8.29 1.14 -5.94
C MET A 42 -8.87 2.38 -6.58
N TRP A 43 -9.32 3.32 -5.76
CA TRP A 43 -9.90 4.54 -6.26
C TRP A 43 -8.86 5.40 -6.96
N TYR A 44 -7.65 5.43 -6.41
CA TYR A 44 -6.63 6.34 -6.88
C TYR A 44 -5.86 5.83 -8.09
N TYR A 45 -5.45 4.59 -8.04
CA TYR A 45 -4.61 4.03 -9.09
C TYR A 45 -5.36 3.16 -10.08
N GLY A 46 -6.50 2.65 -9.70
CA GLY A 46 -7.21 1.70 -10.52
C GLY A 46 -6.77 0.28 -10.21
N GLN A 47 -7.59 -0.66 -10.62
CA GLN A 47 -7.39 -2.04 -10.25
C GLN A 47 -6.11 -2.63 -10.80
N GLU A 48 -5.82 -2.36 -12.06
CA GLU A 48 -4.64 -2.95 -12.68
C GLU A 48 -3.35 -2.44 -12.06
N LYS A 49 -3.26 -1.14 -11.85
CA LYS A 49 -2.04 -0.57 -11.28
C LYS A 49 -1.87 -1.00 -9.83
N LEU A 50 -2.96 -1.05 -9.09
CA LEU A 50 -2.90 -1.49 -7.71
C LEU A 50 -2.42 -2.93 -7.65
N HIS A 51 -2.93 -3.78 -8.53
CA HIS A 51 -2.53 -5.18 -8.59
C HIS A 51 -1.03 -5.29 -8.87
N TYR A 52 -0.54 -4.48 -9.81
CA TYR A 52 0.87 -4.46 -10.13
C TYR A 52 1.71 -4.04 -8.92
N LEU A 53 1.28 -2.98 -8.22
CA LEU A 53 2.02 -2.50 -7.06
C LEU A 53 2.07 -3.56 -5.96
N MET A 54 0.94 -4.25 -5.75
CA MET A 54 0.90 -5.27 -4.72
C MET A 54 1.80 -6.45 -5.08
N HIS A 55 1.71 -6.94 -6.28
CA HIS A 55 2.41 -8.16 -6.64
C HIS A 55 3.88 -7.95 -7.00
N LYS A 56 4.22 -6.78 -7.53
CA LYS A 56 5.60 -6.57 -7.97
C LYS A 56 6.44 -5.81 -6.97
N GLN A 57 5.83 -4.92 -6.22
CA GLN A 57 6.60 -4.08 -5.31
C GLN A 57 6.38 -4.43 -3.86
N LEU A 58 5.13 -4.58 -3.44
CA LEU A 58 4.86 -4.82 -2.02
C LEU A 58 5.38 -6.18 -1.59
N ILE A 59 5.12 -7.22 -2.35
CA ILE A 59 5.56 -8.55 -1.99
C ILE A 59 7.07 -8.62 -1.90
N LYS A 60 7.76 -7.96 -2.83
CA LYS A 60 9.20 -7.93 -2.79
C LYS A 60 9.70 -7.30 -1.50
N LYS A 61 9.10 -6.17 -1.11
CA LYS A 61 9.51 -5.49 0.12
C LYS A 61 9.17 -6.31 1.35
N ILE A 62 8.03 -6.98 1.33
CA ILE A 62 7.62 -7.81 2.45
C ILE A 62 8.62 -8.95 2.63
N CYS A 63 9.06 -9.57 1.54
CA CYS A 63 10.04 -10.63 1.63
C CYS A 63 11.37 -10.11 2.16
N GLU A 64 11.78 -8.92 1.72
CA GLU A 64 13.03 -8.34 2.16
C GLU A 64 13.02 -8.03 3.65
N CYS A 65 11.86 -7.67 4.18
CA CYS A 65 11.73 -7.35 5.59
C CYS A 65 11.42 -8.56 6.46
N GLY A 66 11.20 -9.71 5.86
CA GLY A 66 10.89 -10.91 6.63
C GLY A 66 9.50 -10.96 7.20
N GLU A 67 8.56 -10.20 6.60
CA GLU A 67 7.19 -10.15 7.12
C GLU A 67 6.23 -10.98 6.27
N LEU A 68 6.75 -11.84 5.45
CA LEU A 68 5.90 -12.60 4.53
C LEU A 68 4.88 -13.47 5.26
N ASP A 69 5.25 -14.03 6.40
CA ASP A 69 4.34 -14.88 7.14
C ASP A 69 3.09 -14.13 7.57
N LYS A 70 3.25 -12.90 8.05
CA LYS A 70 2.11 -12.10 8.45
C LYS A 70 1.20 -11.83 7.26
N PHE A 71 1.81 -11.50 6.14
CA PHE A 71 1.03 -11.16 4.96
C PHE A 71 0.28 -12.39 4.44
N LEU A 72 0.90 -13.56 4.48
CA LEU A 72 0.23 -14.78 4.04
C LEU A 72 -0.94 -15.13 4.95
N LYS A 73 -0.81 -14.87 6.25
CA LYS A 73 -1.92 -15.11 7.15
C LYS A 73 -3.09 -14.19 6.82
N TRP A 74 -2.79 -12.98 6.43
CA TRP A 74 -3.86 -12.05 6.04
C TRP A 74 -4.55 -12.54 4.78
N GLY A 75 -3.79 -13.17 3.87
CA GLY A 75 -4.37 -13.70 2.65
C GLY A 75 -5.44 -14.74 2.91
N GLU A 76 -5.33 -15.45 4.03
CA GLU A 76 -6.33 -16.45 4.35
C GLU A 76 -7.68 -15.82 4.68
N LYS A 77 -7.70 -14.53 4.99
CA LYS A 77 -8.95 -13.86 5.33
C LYS A 77 -9.67 -13.35 4.09
N PHE A 78 -9.01 -13.34 2.96
CA PHE A 78 -9.66 -12.94 1.73
C PHE A 78 -10.28 -14.18 1.07
#